data_ec8a7b824a791ff359fcbadd6efa7ed7
#
_entry.id   ec8a7b824a791ff359fcbadd6efa7ed7
#
_cell.length_a   1.000
_cell.length_b   1.000
_cell.length_c   1.000
_cell.angle_alpha   90.00
_cell.angle_beta   90.00
_cell.angle_gamma   90.00
#
_symmetry.space_group_name_H-M   'P 1'
#
loop_
_entity.id
_entity.type
_entity.pdbx_description
1 polymer ?
#
loop_
_entity_poly.entity_id
_entity_poly.type
_entity_poly.pdbx_seq_one_letter_code
_entity_poly.pdbx_strand_id
1 'polypeptide(L)'
;MRHALITGGSRGIGAAAVRAFTAAGYAVSFLYEKNDAAAAAVSAETGAEAVRCDVADAQAVLDAVSRLPETDVLVNNAGICHYGLISQITQAQWDRLFAVNVGGIYHCVNAVLPAMLHRQSGCIINVSSMWGQVGASCEACYSATKGAVLALTKALAQELGPSGIRVNCVSPGVILTDMVANVAPEVLAELAQEAPLGKNGTPEDVAQAMVYLAGAGFVTGQNLPVNGGFVL
;
A
#
# COMPACT_ATOMS: atom_id res chain seq x y z
N MET A 1 6.85 20.29 -9.79
CA MET A 1 7.37 19.16 -8.96
C MET A 1 6.36 18.05 -9.06
N ARG A 2 6.77 16.78 -9.24
CA ARG A 2 5.85 15.65 -9.29
C ARG A 2 5.23 15.42 -7.90
N HIS A 3 3.96 15.04 -7.85
CA HIS A 3 3.23 14.83 -6.61
C HIS A 3 2.93 13.33 -6.38
N ALA A 4 3.18 12.84 -5.17
CA ALA A 4 2.86 11.49 -4.73
C ALA A 4 1.79 11.53 -3.62
N LEU A 5 0.71 10.79 -3.80
CA LEU A 5 -0.32 10.54 -2.78
C LEU A 5 -0.13 9.14 -2.18
N ILE A 6 0.04 9.05 -0.87
CA ILE A 6 0.30 7.79 -0.16
C ILE A 6 -0.81 7.53 0.85
N THR A 7 -1.49 6.39 0.79
CA THR A 7 -2.50 6.04 1.79
C THR A 7 -1.89 5.26 2.95
N GLY A 8 -2.36 5.51 4.18
CA GLY A 8 -1.81 4.90 5.39
C GLY A 8 -0.39 5.40 5.73
N GLY A 9 -0.09 6.70 5.44
CA GLY A 9 1.25 7.27 5.52
C GLY A 9 1.76 7.61 6.91
N SER A 10 0.97 7.42 7.98
CA SER A 10 1.35 7.85 9.33
C SER A 10 2.31 6.90 10.06
N ARG A 11 2.48 5.65 9.62
CA ARG A 11 3.33 4.64 10.28
C ARG A 11 3.79 3.54 9.33
N GLY A 12 4.72 2.69 9.79
CA GLY A 12 5.19 1.49 9.10
C GLY A 12 5.65 1.76 7.67
N ILE A 13 5.26 0.88 6.74
CA ILE A 13 5.62 0.97 5.31
C ILE A 13 5.17 2.30 4.71
N GLY A 14 3.97 2.80 5.06
CA GLY A 14 3.46 4.06 4.54
C GLY A 14 4.32 5.26 4.95
N ALA A 15 4.75 5.34 6.21
CA ALA A 15 5.64 6.42 6.67
C ALA A 15 7.03 6.34 6.01
N ALA A 16 7.58 5.13 5.85
CA ALA A 16 8.82 4.93 5.11
C ALA A 16 8.67 5.35 3.63
N ALA A 17 7.52 5.07 3.01
CA ALA A 17 7.23 5.52 1.66
C ALA A 17 7.15 7.06 1.59
N VAL A 18 6.48 7.74 2.54
CA VAL A 18 6.47 9.22 2.61
C VAL A 18 7.89 9.77 2.62
N ARG A 19 8.77 9.26 3.50
CA ARG A 19 10.18 9.67 3.57
C ARG A 19 10.92 9.42 2.25
N ALA A 20 10.78 8.22 1.69
CA ALA A 20 11.49 7.82 0.48
C ALA A 20 11.08 8.65 -0.74
N PHE A 21 9.79 8.92 -0.93
CA PHE A 21 9.30 9.76 -2.02
C PHE A 21 9.71 11.23 -1.84
N THR A 22 9.68 11.76 -0.60
CA THR A 22 10.18 13.11 -0.30
C THR A 22 11.67 13.22 -0.62
N ALA A 23 12.48 12.25 -0.20
CA ALA A 23 13.91 12.19 -0.50
C ALA A 23 14.19 12.06 -2.01
N ALA A 24 13.28 11.42 -2.77
CA ALA A 24 13.34 11.31 -4.22
C ALA A 24 12.85 12.58 -4.96
N GLY A 25 12.53 13.66 -4.23
CA GLY A 25 12.18 14.97 -4.80
C GLY A 25 10.72 15.12 -5.21
N TYR A 26 9.81 14.28 -4.69
CA TYR A 26 8.37 14.47 -4.86
C TYR A 26 7.81 15.43 -3.82
N ALA A 27 6.79 16.23 -4.20
CA ALA A 27 5.85 16.75 -3.23
C ALA A 27 4.99 15.58 -2.76
N VAL A 28 4.77 15.44 -1.45
CA VAL A 28 4.06 14.28 -0.90
C VAL A 28 2.87 14.74 -0.07
N SER A 29 1.69 14.15 -0.34
CA SER A 29 0.58 14.17 0.59
C SER A 29 0.26 12.74 1.02
N PHE A 30 -0.23 12.56 2.24
CA PHE A 30 -0.61 11.23 2.70
C PHE A 30 -1.92 11.21 3.47
N LEU A 31 -2.69 10.14 3.28
CA LEU A 31 -3.92 9.89 4.02
C LEU A 31 -3.63 9.01 5.23
N TYR A 32 -4.32 9.30 6.36
CA TYR A 32 -4.30 8.50 7.58
C TYR A 32 -5.67 8.49 8.26
N GLU A 33 -6.00 7.46 9.06
CA GLU A 33 -7.34 7.33 9.65
C GLU A 33 -7.41 7.88 11.09
N LYS A 34 -6.49 7.46 11.99
CA LYS A 34 -6.70 7.61 13.43
C LYS A 34 -5.58 8.29 14.21
N ASN A 35 -4.33 8.07 13.86
CA ASN A 35 -3.20 8.49 14.69
C ASN A 35 -2.68 9.87 14.29
N ASP A 36 -3.33 10.91 14.83
CA ASP A 36 -2.98 12.32 14.57
C ASP A 36 -1.54 12.65 15.00
N ALA A 37 -1.08 12.10 16.13
CA ALA A 37 0.27 12.37 16.64
C ALA A 37 1.35 11.76 15.71
N ALA A 38 1.15 10.52 15.26
CA ALA A 38 2.08 9.89 14.31
C ALA A 38 2.07 10.60 12.94
N ALA A 39 0.89 11.01 12.47
CA ALA A 39 0.78 11.79 11.23
C ALA A 39 1.49 13.13 11.32
N ALA A 40 1.31 13.87 12.41
CA ALA A 40 1.99 15.13 12.68
C ALA A 40 3.52 14.97 12.74
N ALA A 41 4.01 13.88 13.35
CA ALA A 41 5.44 13.59 13.40
C ALA A 41 6.05 13.37 12.01
N VAL A 42 5.40 12.55 11.16
CA VAL A 42 5.84 12.32 9.78
C VAL A 42 5.78 13.62 8.97
N SER A 43 4.72 14.40 9.11
CA SER A 43 4.57 15.69 8.44
C SER A 43 5.66 16.68 8.85
N ALA A 44 5.96 16.80 10.14
CA ALA A 44 7.01 17.68 10.65
C ALA A 44 8.41 17.29 10.16
N GLU A 45 8.67 15.98 10.06
CA GLU A 45 9.96 15.45 9.57
C GLU A 45 10.17 15.67 8.08
N THR A 46 9.13 15.49 7.27
CA THR A 46 9.25 15.41 5.82
C THR A 46 8.73 16.62 5.06
N GLY A 47 7.94 17.47 5.72
CA GLY A 47 7.17 18.54 5.07
C GLY A 47 5.97 18.02 4.26
N ALA A 48 5.66 16.73 4.30
CA ALA A 48 4.52 16.16 3.61
C ALA A 48 3.19 16.58 4.26
N GLU A 49 2.18 16.80 3.43
CA GLU A 49 0.83 17.15 3.89
C GLU A 49 0.09 15.92 4.41
N ALA A 50 -0.34 15.97 5.68
CA ALA A 50 -1.13 14.92 6.31
C ALA A 50 -2.63 15.23 6.24
N VAL A 51 -3.42 14.33 5.67
CA VAL A 51 -4.88 14.48 5.55
C VAL A 51 -5.58 13.32 6.24
N ARG A 52 -6.43 13.62 7.23
CA ARG A 52 -7.23 12.60 7.92
C ARG A 52 -8.35 12.11 7.01
N CYS A 53 -8.34 10.83 6.68
CA CYS A 53 -9.30 10.21 5.78
C CYS A 53 -9.36 8.69 6.02
N ASP A 54 -10.56 8.13 6.19
CA ASP A 54 -10.78 6.69 6.10
C ASP A 54 -10.94 6.32 4.62
N VAL A 55 -10.02 5.54 4.07
CA VAL A 55 -10.07 5.11 2.65
C VAL A 55 -11.28 4.25 2.31
N ALA A 56 -11.95 3.67 3.32
CA ALA A 56 -13.19 2.93 3.11
C ALA A 56 -14.40 3.84 2.84
N ASP A 57 -14.30 5.13 3.10
CA ASP A 57 -15.33 6.13 2.81
C ASP A 57 -15.01 6.82 1.47
N ALA A 58 -15.80 6.48 0.44
CA ALA A 58 -15.62 6.98 -0.92
C ALA A 58 -15.72 8.52 -1.00
N GLN A 59 -16.69 9.12 -0.26
CA GLN A 59 -16.89 10.57 -0.29
C GLN A 59 -15.75 11.28 0.43
N ALA A 60 -15.30 10.75 1.57
CA ALA A 60 -14.14 11.30 2.29
C ALA A 60 -12.87 11.27 1.44
N VAL A 61 -12.64 10.20 0.67
CA VAL A 61 -11.51 10.12 -0.27
C VAL A 61 -11.63 11.16 -1.38
N LEU A 62 -12.79 11.30 -1.99
CA LEU A 62 -13.03 12.28 -3.05
C LEU A 62 -12.79 13.70 -2.54
N ASP A 63 -13.34 14.04 -1.37
CA ASP A 63 -13.19 15.35 -0.73
C ASP A 63 -11.72 15.63 -0.35
N ALA A 64 -11.00 14.63 0.15
CA ALA A 64 -9.59 14.76 0.46
C ALA A 64 -8.75 15.02 -0.78
N VAL A 65 -8.90 14.18 -1.83
CA VAL A 65 -8.11 14.28 -3.07
C VAL A 65 -8.40 15.57 -3.83
N SER A 66 -9.65 16.06 -3.82
CA SER A 66 -10.03 17.29 -4.52
C SER A 66 -9.32 18.55 -4.00
N ARG A 67 -8.75 18.52 -2.79
CA ARG A 67 -8.02 19.64 -2.17
C ARG A 67 -6.52 19.55 -2.35
N LEU A 68 -6.02 18.41 -2.85
CA LEU A 68 -4.60 18.14 -3.03
C LEU A 68 -4.14 18.50 -4.45
N PRO A 69 -2.83 18.69 -4.66
CA PRO A 69 -2.28 18.81 -6.00
C PRO A 69 -2.62 17.57 -6.86
N GLU A 70 -2.66 17.74 -8.17
CA GLU A 70 -2.84 16.61 -9.08
C GLU A 70 -1.78 15.52 -8.83
N THR A 71 -2.26 14.29 -8.67
CA THR A 71 -1.43 13.15 -8.29
C THR A 71 -0.75 12.53 -9.51
N ASP A 72 0.59 12.49 -9.50
CA ASP A 72 1.40 11.78 -10.52
C ASP A 72 1.62 10.32 -10.13
N VAL A 73 1.78 10.06 -8.82
CA VAL A 73 1.99 8.72 -8.26
C VAL A 73 1.00 8.48 -7.12
N LEU A 74 0.16 7.47 -7.25
CA LEU A 74 -0.70 6.98 -6.17
C LEU A 74 -0.09 5.72 -5.55
N VAL A 75 0.16 5.72 -4.24
CA VAL A 75 0.57 4.54 -3.48
C VAL A 75 -0.58 4.10 -2.57
N ASN A 76 -1.25 3.02 -2.95
CA ASN A 76 -2.31 2.39 -2.16
C ASN A 76 -1.70 1.44 -1.14
N ASN A 77 -1.29 1.98 0.02
CA ASN A 77 -0.66 1.24 1.10
C ASN A 77 -1.60 0.98 2.29
N ALA A 78 -2.63 1.80 2.50
CA ALA A 78 -3.57 1.59 3.61
C ALA A 78 -4.12 0.16 3.62
N GLY A 79 -4.06 -0.47 4.78
CA GLY A 79 -4.53 -1.84 4.95
C GLY A 79 -4.61 -2.23 6.42
N ILE A 80 -5.48 -3.18 6.68
CA ILE A 80 -5.68 -3.80 7.99
C ILE A 80 -5.57 -5.32 7.85
N CYS A 81 -5.26 -6.00 8.95
CA CYS A 81 -5.26 -7.44 9.07
C CYS A 81 -6.10 -7.87 10.27
N HIS A 82 -6.74 -9.03 10.17
CA HIS A 82 -7.32 -9.77 11.27
C HIS A 82 -6.75 -11.18 11.27
N TYR A 83 -6.18 -11.57 12.40
CA TYR A 83 -5.65 -12.90 12.62
C TYR A 83 -6.70 -13.78 13.30
N GLY A 84 -6.98 -14.95 12.75
CA GLY A 84 -7.91 -15.92 13.30
C GLY A 84 -8.37 -16.94 12.26
N LEU A 85 -8.87 -18.09 12.74
CA LEU A 85 -9.47 -19.10 11.86
C LEU A 85 -10.69 -18.52 11.15
N ILE A 86 -10.97 -18.99 9.95
CA ILE A 86 -12.12 -18.51 9.15
C ILE A 86 -13.44 -18.60 9.90
N SER A 87 -13.61 -19.62 10.75
CA SER A 87 -14.79 -19.81 11.60
C SER A 87 -14.92 -18.79 12.73
N GLN A 88 -13.88 -18.02 13.03
CA GLN A 88 -13.85 -17.02 14.10
C GLN A 88 -14.00 -15.59 13.57
N ILE A 89 -13.85 -15.40 12.26
CA ILE A 89 -14.00 -14.10 11.62
C ILE A 89 -15.50 -13.78 11.49
N THR A 90 -15.91 -12.67 12.06
CA THR A 90 -17.30 -12.18 11.92
C THR A 90 -17.51 -11.54 10.55
N GLN A 91 -18.79 -11.45 10.10
CA GLN A 91 -19.15 -10.77 8.87
C GLN A 91 -18.64 -9.31 8.87
N ALA A 92 -18.80 -8.60 9.98
CA ALA A 92 -18.35 -7.22 10.09
C ALA A 92 -16.82 -7.06 9.92
N GLN A 93 -16.04 -8.02 10.43
CA GLN A 93 -14.58 -8.03 10.24
C GLN A 93 -14.21 -8.31 8.77
N TRP A 94 -14.89 -9.27 8.14
CA TRP A 94 -14.75 -9.54 6.71
C TRP A 94 -15.06 -8.30 5.88
N ASP A 95 -16.24 -7.69 6.10
CA ASP A 95 -16.67 -6.51 5.35
C ASP A 95 -15.67 -5.34 5.51
N ARG A 96 -15.18 -5.12 6.76
CA ARG A 96 -14.19 -4.06 7.01
C ARG A 96 -12.85 -4.33 6.34
N LEU A 97 -12.39 -5.59 6.30
CA LEU A 97 -11.18 -5.98 5.57
C LEU A 97 -11.29 -5.64 4.08
N PHE A 98 -12.38 -6.03 3.45
CA PHE A 98 -12.61 -5.73 2.04
C PHE A 98 -12.82 -4.23 1.78
N ALA A 99 -13.57 -3.54 2.64
CA ALA A 99 -13.81 -2.11 2.50
C ALA A 99 -12.50 -1.30 2.55
N VAL A 100 -11.56 -1.65 3.45
CA VAL A 100 -10.28 -0.95 3.55
C VAL A 100 -9.29 -1.43 2.48
N ASN A 101 -9.01 -2.75 2.42
CA ASN A 101 -7.89 -3.29 1.65
C ASN A 101 -8.15 -3.30 0.13
N VAL A 102 -9.42 -3.37 -0.30
CA VAL A 102 -9.81 -3.43 -1.70
C VAL A 102 -10.64 -2.20 -2.09
N GLY A 103 -11.69 -1.90 -1.33
CA GLY A 103 -12.53 -0.73 -1.55
C GLY A 103 -11.76 0.58 -1.48
N GLY A 104 -10.84 0.71 -0.50
CA GLY A 104 -9.97 1.89 -0.39
C GLY A 104 -9.11 2.12 -1.64
N ILE A 105 -8.58 1.06 -2.26
CA ILE A 105 -7.84 1.17 -3.54
C ILE A 105 -8.78 1.68 -4.64
N TYR A 106 -9.97 1.09 -4.76
CA TYR A 106 -10.97 1.50 -5.74
C TYR A 106 -11.33 2.98 -5.60
N HIS A 107 -11.60 3.45 -4.38
CA HIS A 107 -11.94 4.84 -4.11
C HIS A 107 -10.80 5.80 -4.48
N CYS A 108 -9.57 5.49 -4.06
CA CYS A 108 -8.41 6.34 -4.35
C CYS A 108 -8.08 6.38 -5.85
N VAL A 109 -8.15 5.23 -6.54
CA VAL A 109 -7.95 5.17 -8.00
C VAL A 109 -8.98 6.06 -8.70
N ASN A 110 -10.27 5.91 -8.39
CA ASN A 110 -11.32 6.72 -9.02
C ASN A 110 -11.16 8.23 -8.75
N ALA A 111 -10.66 8.60 -7.57
CA ALA A 111 -10.46 10.00 -7.23
C ALA A 111 -9.31 10.65 -8.03
N VAL A 112 -8.23 9.92 -8.33
CA VAL A 112 -7.07 10.48 -9.06
C VAL A 112 -7.14 10.25 -10.57
N LEU A 113 -7.91 9.27 -11.02
CA LEU A 113 -7.93 8.79 -12.40
C LEU A 113 -8.34 9.86 -13.43
N PRO A 114 -9.35 10.73 -13.20
CA PRO A 114 -9.73 11.75 -14.17
C PRO A 114 -8.56 12.67 -14.57
N ALA A 115 -7.76 13.12 -13.61
CA ALA A 115 -6.58 13.95 -13.87
C ALA A 115 -5.48 13.16 -14.59
N MET A 116 -5.22 11.91 -14.21
CA MET A 116 -4.25 11.04 -14.89
C MET A 116 -4.63 10.78 -16.34
N LEU A 117 -5.92 10.51 -16.60
CA LEU A 117 -6.45 10.30 -17.97
C LEU A 117 -6.34 11.58 -18.81
N HIS A 118 -6.64 12.74 -18.23
CA HIS A 118 -6.50 14.01 -18.94
C HIS A 118 -5.06 14.29 -19.36
N ARG A 119 -4.09 13.96 -18.50
CA ARG A 119 -2.65 14.14 -18.78
C ARG A 119 -2.04 13.00 -19.60
N GLN A 120 -2.75 11.89 -19.81
CA GLN A 120 -2.23 10.67 -20.43
C GLN A 120 -0.93 10.20 -19.75
N SER A 121 -0.88 10.30 -18.42
CA SER A 121 0.29 9.97 -17.62
C SER A 121 -0.09 9.74 -16.16
N GLY A 122 0.46 8.68 -15.56
CA GLY A 122 0.28 8.36 -14.14
C GLY A 122 0.99 7.09 -13.72
N CYS A 123 1.13 6.91 -12.42
CA CYS A 123 1.66 5.68 -11.83
C CYS A 123 0.84 5.30 -10.60
N ILE A 124 0.33 4.08 -10.57
CA ILE A 124 -0.38 3.51 -9.42
C ILE A 124 0.44 2.34 -8.89
N ILE A 125 0.71 2.34 -7.59
CA ILE A 125 1.45 1.29 -6.89
C ILE A 125 0.55 0.76 -5.78
N ASN A 126 0.12 -0.49 -5.90
CA ASN A 126 -0.69 -1.15 -4.89
C ASN A 126 0.19 -1.97 -3.94
N VAL A 127 -0.19 -2.06 -2.67
CA VAL A 127 0.50 -2.90 -1.69
C VAL A 127 -0.35 -4.13 -1.41
N SER A 128 0.12 -5.29 -1.91
CA SER A 128 -0.43 -6.59 -1.61
C SER A 128 0.27 -7.20 -0.37
N SER A 129 0.61 -8.45 -0.43
CA SER A 129 1.36 -9.24 0.57
C SER A 129 1.85 -10.53 -0.10
N MET A 130 2.89 -11.14 0.45
CA MET A 130 3.23 -12.52 0.11
C MET A 130 2.03 -13.47 0.33
N TRP A 131 1.19 -13.21 1.33
CA TRP A 131 -0.04 -13.99 1.58
C TRP A 131 -1.14 -13.79 0.54
N GLY A 132 -1.07 -12.75 -0.28
CA GLY A 132 -1.91 -12.62 -1.47
C GLY A 132 -1.48 -13.55 -2.62
N GLN A 133 -0.24 -14.03 -2.62
CA GLN A 133 0.30 -14.94 -3.63
C GLN A 133 0.01 -16.41 -3.31
N VAL A 134 0.19 -16.81 -2.03
CA VAL A 134 0.14 -18.22 -1.61
C VAL A 134 -0.92 -18.52 -0.56
N GLY A 135 -1.48 -17.49 0.11
CA GLY A 135 -2.38 -17.65 1.26
C GLY A 135 -1.63 -18.01 2.54
N ALA A 136 -2.30 -17.81 3.69
CA ALA A 136 -1.78 -18.21 4.99
C ALA A 136 -2.90 -18.72 5.91
N SER A 137 -2.56 -19.72 6.74
CA SER A 137 -3.43 -20.17 7.81
C SER A 137 -3.66 -19.04 8.82
N CYS A 138 -4.87 -18.97 9.38
CA CYS A 138 -5.32 -17.91 10.28
C CYS A 138 -5.37 -16.49 9.66
N GLU A 139 -5.05 -16.34 8.38
CA GLU A 139 -5.14 -15.09 7.63
C GLU A 139 -5.91 -15.24 6.31
N ALA A 140 -6.83 -16.22 6.23
CA ALA A 140 -7.57 -16.52 4.99
C ALA A 140 -8.30 -15.29 4.42
N CYS A 141 -8.97 -14.50 5.27
CA CYS A 141 -9.69 -13.30 4.83
C CYS A 141 -8.73 -12.20 4.36
N TYR A 142 -7.62 -11.99 5.07
CA TYR A 142 -6.58 -11.05 4.66
C TYR A 142 -5.94 -11.47 3.34
N SER A 143 -5.56 -12.75 3.21
CA SER A 143 -5.01 -13.33 1.97
C SER A 143 -5.95 -13.13 0.79
N ALA A 144 -7.28 -13.32 0.99
CA ALA A 144 -8.28 -13.08 -0.05
C ALA A 144 -8.28 -11.63 -0.52
N THR A 145 -8.22 -10.64 0.41
CA THR A 145 -8.13 -9.22 0.02
C THR A 145 -6.84 -8.91 -0.74
N LYS A 146 -5.72 -9.51 -0.32
CA LYS A 146 -4.42 -9.26 -0.95
C LYS A 146 -4.28 -9.98 -2.30
N GLY A 147 -4.92 -11.13 -2.48
CA GLY A 147 -5.10 -11.77 -3.78
C GLY A 147 -5.95 -10.93 -4.75
N ALA A 148 -7.03 -10.31 -4.24
CA ALA A 148 -7.85 -9.38 -5.02
C ALA A 148 -7.03 -8.17 -5.51
N VAL A 149 -6.13 -7.64 -4.68
CA VAL A 149 -5.22 -6.53 -5.07
C VAL A 149 -4.30 -6.93 -6.23
N LEU A 150 -3.78 -8.17 -6.25
CA LEU A 150 -2.95 -8.68 -7.36
C LEU A 150 -3.74 -8.75 -8.67
N ALA A 151 -4.98 -9.27 -8.62
CA ALA A 151 -5.85 -9.36 -9.78
C ALA A 151 -6.24 -7.96 -10.29
N LEU A 152 -6.65 -7.06 -9.37
CA LEU A 152 -7.00 -5.68 -9.68
C LEU A 152 -5.83 -4.92 -10.34
N THR A 153 -4.60 -5.11 -9.85
CA THR A 153 -3.39 -4.50 -10.42
C THR A 153 -3.21 -4.88 -11.89
N LYS A 154 -3.36 -6.16 -12.21
CA LYS A 154 -3.21 -6.66 -13.59
C LYS A 154 -4.32 -6.13 -14.51
N ALA A 155 -5.56 -6.11 -14.02
CA ALA A 155 -6.71 -5.60 -14.78
C ALA A 155 -6.54 -4.10 -15.09
N LEU A 156 -6.24 -3.29 -14.07
CA LEU A 156 -6.01 -1.85 -14.23
C LEU A 156 -4.81 -1.54 -15.15
N ALA A 157 -3.76 -2.35 -15.12
CA ALA A 157 -2.62 -2.17 -16.00
C ALA A 157 -2.99 -2.36 -17.47
N GLN A 158 -3.87 -3.32 -17.79
CA GLN A 158 -4.39 -3.53 -19.14
C GLN A 158 -5.34 -2.40 -19.57
N GLU A 159 -6.23 -1.98 -18.68
CA GLU A 159 -7.25 -0.97 -18.96
C GLU A 159 -6.64 0.42 -19.12
N LEU A 160 -5.67 0.79 -18.26
CA LEU A 160 -5.12 2.15 -18.20
C LEU A 160 -3.82 2.34 -18.98
N GLY A 161 -3.18 1.23 -19.38
CA GLY A 161 -1.93 1.26 -20.16
C GLY A 161 -2.03 2.06 -21.45
N PRO A 162 -3.11 1.91 -22.28
CA PRO A 162 -3.30 2.72 -23.49
C PRO A 162 -3.31 4.24 -23.22
N SER A 163 -3.64 4.66 -22.00
CA SER A 163 -3.63 6.07 -21.56
C SER A 163 -2.31 6.49 -20.89
N GLY A 164 -1.24 5.72 -21.03
CA GLY A 164 0.07 6.05 -20.47
C GLY A 164 0.15 5.92 -18.94
N ILE A 165 -0.83 5.26 -18.29
CA ILE A 165 -0.88 5.09 -16.84
C ILE A 165 -0.39 3.68 -16.52
N ARG A 166 0.66 3.59 -15.68
CA ARG A 166 1.23 2.33 -15.23
C ARG A 166 0.63 1.90 -13.90
N VAL A 167 0.36 0.62 -13.75
CA VAL A 167 -0.18 0.06 -12.50
C VAL A 167 0.65 -1.15 -12.11
N ASN A 168 1.29 -1.10 -10.95
CA ASN A 168 2.10 -2.19 -10.42
C ASN A 168 1.75 -2.48 -8.96
N CYS A 169 2.29 -3.57 -8.45
CA CYS A 169 2.10 -4.01 -7.08
C CYS A 169 3.44 -4.30 -6.42
N VAL A 170 3.54 -4.06 -5.13
CA VAL A 170 4.58 -4.63 -4.26
C VAL A 170 3.93 -5.65 -3.33
N SER A 171 4.60 -6.78 -3.11
CA SER A 171 4.16 -7.83 -2.17
C SER A 171 5.20 -7.99 -1.06
N PRO A 172 5.05 -7.26 0.07
CA PRO A 172 5.95 -7.41 1.20
C PRO A 172 5.85 -8.80 1.83
N GLY A 173 6.96 -9.27 2.37
CA GLY A 173 7.03 -10.40 3.29
C GLY A 173 6.74 -9.99 4.74
N VAL A 174 7.44 -10.61 5.69
CA VAL A 174 7.41 -10.19 7.10
C VAL A 174 8.23 -8.91 7.24
N ILE A 175 7.54 -7.79 7.48
CA ILE A 175 8.15 -6.47 7.64
C ILE A 175 7.97 -6.02 9.09
N LEU A 176 9.05 -5.60 9.75
CA LEU A 176 9.04 -5.14 11.13
C LEU A 176 8.31 -3.80 11.27
N THR A 177 7.03 -3.88 11.57
CA THR A 177 6.10 -2.75 11.75
C THR A 177 5.18 -3.01 12.94
N ASP A 178 4.36 -2.01 13.30
CA ASP A 178 3.33 -2.17 14.35
C ASP A 178 2.34 -3.31 14.05
N MET A 179 2.18 -3.70 12.78
CA MET A 179 1.28 -4.79 12.38
C MET A 179 1.73 -6.15 12.96
N VAL A 180 3.04 -6.33 13.16
CA VAL A 180 3.64 -7.54 13.75
C VAL A 180 4.08 -7.34 15.20
N ALA A 181 3.76 -6.20 15.83
CA ALA A 181 4.21 -5.89 17.20
C ALA A 181 3.68 -6.88 18.25
N ASN A 182 2.56 -7.55 17.99
CA ASN A 182 1.98 -8.57 18.88
C ASN A 182 2.44 -10.00 18.54
N VAL A 183 3.31 -10.18 17.54
CA VAL A 183 3.90 -11.48 17.22
C VAL A 183 5.08 -11.72 18.15
N ALA A 184 5.14 -12.90 18.76
CA ALA A 184 6.24 -13.25 19.68
C ALA A 184 7.60 -13.17 18.95
N PRO A 185 8.66 -12.67 19.62
CA PRO A 185 9.99 -12.54 19.01
C PRO A 185 10.54 -13.85 18.44
N GLU A 186 10.23 -14.98 19.10
CA GLU A 186 10.63 -16.31 18.67
C GLU A 186 9.99 -16.67 17.32
N VAL A 187 8.70 -16.36 17.14
CA VAL A 187 7.98 -16.58 15.88
C VAL A 187 8.54 -15.70 14.77
N LEU A 188 8.86 -14.43 15.08
CA LEU A 188 9.52 -13.54 14.10
C LEU A 188 10.91 -14.06 13.71
N ALA A 189 11.65 -14.67 14.64
CA ALA A 189 12.95 -15.27 14.36
C ALA A 189 12.80 -16.55 13.49
N GLU A 190 11.78 -17.38 13.75
CA GLU A 190 11.46 -18.54 12.91
C GLU A 190 11.11 -18.12 11.49
N LEU A 191 10.20 -17.14 11.33
CA LEU A 191 9.82 -16.60 10.03
C LEU A 191 11.02 -15.99 9.27
N ALA A 192 11.97 -15.37 9.98
CA ALA A 192 13.19 -14.87 9.39
C ALA A 192 14.06 -16.00 8.80
N GLN A 193 14.11 -17.17 9.47
CA GLN A 193 14.86 -18.34 8.98
C GLN A 193 14.21 -19.00 7.76
N GLU A 194 12.90 -18.87 7.59
CA GLU A 194 12.21 -19.38 6.40
C GLU A 194 12.50 -18.54 5.14
N ALA A 195 12.87 -17.27 5.30
CA ALA A 195 13.28 -16.45 4.19
C ALA A 195 14.73 -16.78 3.77
N PRO A 196 15.03 -17.03 2.48
CA PRO A 196 16.40 -17.28 1.98
C PRO A 196 17.43 -16.24 2.41
N LEU A 197 17.03 -14.96 2.61
CA LEU A 197 17.93 -13.93 3.13
C LEU A 197 18.17 -14.00 4.64
N GLY A 198 17.52 -14.92 5.38
CA GLY A 198 17.72 -15.16 6.81
C GLY A 198 17.31 -14.00 7.73
N LYS A 199 16.44 -13.10 7.27
CA LYS A 199 16.01 -11.91 8.03
C LYS A 199 14.63 -11.45 7.64
N ASN A 200 13.96 -10.77 8.57
CA ASN A 200 12.77 -9.99 8.29
C ASN A 200 13.13 -8.68 7.57
N GLY A 201 12.22 -8.17 6.74
CA GLY A 201 12.41 -6.90 6.03
C GLY A 201 12.11 -5.69 6.92
N THR A 202 12.51 -4.53 6.42
CA THR A 202 12.21 -3.23 7.01
C THR A 202 11.19 -2.46 6.14
N PRO A 203 10.47 -1.47 6.70
CA PRO A 203 9.63 -0.58 5.92
C PRO A 203 10.37 0.10 4.76
N GLU A 204 11.65 0.42 4.96
CA GLU A 204 12.52 1.07 3.99
C GLU A 204 12.80 0.17 2.77
N ASP A 205 12.96 -1.15 2.97
CA ASP A 205 13.14 -2.11 1.87
C ASP A 205 11.94 -2.04 0.90
N VAL A 206 10.73 -1.95 1.45
CA VAL A 206 9.50 -1.87 0.65
C VAL A 206 9.36 -0.49 -0.02
N ALA A 207 9.66 0.58 0.71
CA ALA A 207 9.58 1.94 0.20
C ALA A 207 10.53 2.18 -0.99
N GLN A 208 11.75 1.63 -0.95
CA GLN A 208 12.71 1.68 -2.07
C GLN A 208 12.15 1.02 -3.34
N ALA A 209 11.49 -0.14 -3.20
CA ALA A 209 10.84 -0.83 -4.32
C ALA A 209 9.71 0.02 -4.93
N MET A 210 8.94 0.75 -4.10
CA MET A 210 7.90 1.67 -4.57
C MET A 210 8.49 2.83 -5.38
N VAL A 211 9.56 3.46 -4.88
CA VAL A 211 10.25 4.56 -5.59
C VAL A 211 10.81 4.06 -6.92
N TYR A 212 11.41 2.86 -6.96
CA TYR A 212 11.85 2.23 -8.20
C TYR A 212 10.70 2.08 -9.20
N LEU A 213 9.56 1.51 -8.80
CA LEU A 213 8.39 1.33 -9.66
C LEU A 213 7.82 2.66 -10.15
N ALA A 214 7.87 3.71 -9.34
CA ALA A 214 7.44 5.05 -9.75
C ALA A 214 8.30 5.61 -10.90
N GLY A 215 9.61 5.28 -10.93
CA GLY A 215 10.54 5.69 -11.97
C GLY A 215 10.65 4.74 -13.17
N ALA A 216 10.20 3.49 -13.05
CA ALA A 216 10.37 2.43 -14.05
C ALA A 216 9.37 2.56 -15.22
N GLY A 217 9.67 3.40 -16.21
CA GLY A 217 8.77 3.82 -17.28
C GLY A 217 8.24 2.70 -18.19
N PHE A 218 8.87 1.51 -18.22
CA PHE A 218 8.46 0.38 -19.04
C PHE A 218 8.01 -0.84 -18.22
N VAL A 219 7.57 -0.60 -16.96
CA VAL A 219 7.07 -1.65 -16.05
C VAL A 219 5.62 -1.37 -15.71
N THR A 220 4.71 -2.27 -16.10
CA THR A 220 3.29 -2.23 -15.73
C THR A 220 2.73 -3.64 -15.59
N GLY A 221 1.67 -3.81 -14.79
CA GLY A 221 1.02 -5.10 -14.53
C GLY A 221 1.83 -6.07 -13.67
N GLN A 222 2.97 -5.62 -13.12
CA GLN A 222 3.88 -6.50 -12.39
C GLN A 222 3.59 -6.49 -10.89
N ASN A 223 3.82 -7.64 -10.27
CA ASN A 223 3.96 -7.78 -8.83
C ASN A 223 5.45 -7.93 -8.50
N LEU A 224 5.99 -7.04 -7.68
CA LEU A 224 7.36 -7.09 -7.19
C LEU A 224 7.37 -7.60 -5.75
N PRO A 225 7.74 -8.88 -5.50
CA PRO A 225 7.90 -9.40 -4.15
C PRO A 225 9.08 -8.72 -3.43
N VAL A 226 8.82 -8.24 -2.21
CA VAL A 226 9.83 -7.67 -1.31
C VAL A 226 9.77 -8.46 -0.01
N ASN A 227 10.20 -9.74 -0.08
CA ASN A 227 9.93 -10.74 0.94
C ASN A 227 11.16 -11.57 1.36
N GLY A 228 12.37 -11.16 0.94
CA GLY A 228 13.60 -11.90 1.25
C GLY A 228 13.69 -13.29 0.61
N GLY A 229 12.86 -13.58 -0.39
CA GLY A 229 12.77 -14.89 -1.06
C GLY A 229 11.81 -15.86 -0.37
N PHE A 230 11.05 -15.44 0.63
CA PHE A 230 10.09 -16.27 1.37
C PHE A 230 9.06 -16.95 0.43
N VAL A 231 8.60 -16.22 -0.56
CA VAL A 231 7.77 -16.73 -1.66
C VAL A 231 8.46 -16.39 -2.98
N LEU A 232 8.73 -17.38 -3.79
CA LEU A 232 9.36 -17.29 -5.11
C LEU A 232 8.32 -17.44 -6.22
#